data_2bd9c8d2949f8a4b3caea7bc0d769a34
#
_entry.id   2bd9c8d2949f8a4b3caea7bc0d769a34
#
_cell.length_a   1.000
_cell.length_b   1.000
_cell.length_c   1.000
_cell.angle_alpha   90.00
_cell.angle_beta   90.00
_cell.angle_gamma   90.00
#
_symmetry.space_group_name_H-M   'P 1'
#
loop_
_entity.id
_entity.type
_entity.pdbx_description
1 polymer ?
#
loop_
_entity_poly.entity_id
_entity_poly.type
_entity_poly.pdbx_seq_one_letter_code
_entity_poly.pdbx_strand_id
1 'polypeptide(L)'
;MNKSALPVLALAFCLFWSVPAWTKPPVWIVRDADSEMILFGSVHVLPAGLEWRPEALNKALPAADDIWFELPMEPGASAQVGQLALSMARLPPGKTLQGLLTPADRVRLAKVCKRLGLSPAQLDPFEPWFAEVLLATAEFQRSGATASSGVEEILAGAAPPDTRRRALETAQQQLDMFDQAPMADQIASLKDTLRQMESDPGAYDRLVEAWNAGDLDRLDREALSPLRKAAPEIYRRLVTDRNQAWVGPLDERLKGQGLTIVVVGVGHLIGPGGVPARLRALGYSVQGP
;
A
#
# COMPACT_ATOMS: atom_id res chain seq x y z
N MET A 1 20.29 -68.87 33.71
CA MET A 1 20.97 -67.58 33.76
C MET A 1 20.36 -66.69 32.68
N ASN A 2 19.36 -65.92 33.09
CA ASN A 2 18.64 -64.99 32.23
C ASN A 2 19.34 -63.62 32.24
N LYS A 3 19.72 -63.14 31.08
CA LYS A 3 20.16 -61.75 30.91
C LYS A 3 19.04 -60.98 30.19
N SER A 4 18.32 -60.13 30.94
CA SER A 4 17.34 -59.21 30.49
C SER A 4 18.05 -58.03 29.82
N ALA A 5 17.73 -57.75 28.56
CA ALA A 5 18.13 -56.52 27.86
C ALA A 5 17.01 -55.47 28.00
N LEU A 6 17.33 -54.32 28.58
CA LEU A 6 16.47 -53.15 28.61
C LEU A 6 16.52 -52.41 27.25
N PRO A 7 15.40 -51.97 26.69
CA PRO A 7 15.42 -51.10 25.52
C PRO A 7 15.67 -49.64 25.94
N VAL A 8 16.68 -49.03 25.33
CA VAL A 8 16.97 -47.58 25.40
C VAL A 8 15.92 -46.86 24.60
N LEU A 9 15.06 -46.11 25.28
CA LEU A 9 14.08 -45.24 24.67
C LEU A 9 14.79 -43.93 24.25
N ALA A 10 15.09 -43.77 22.97
CA ALA A 10 15.60 -42.52 22.43
C ALA A 10 14.45 -41.50 22.32
N LEU A 11 14.41 -40.54 23.26
CA LEU A 11 13.52 -39.38 23.20
C LEU A 11 14.02 -38.44 22.09
N ALA A 12 13.40 -38.51 20.92
CA ALA A 12 13.60 -37.50 19.86
C ALA A 12 12.94 -36.18 20.28
N PHE A 13 13.74 -35.24 20.75
CA PHE A 13 13.31 -33.87 21.04
C PHE A 13 13.11 -33.14 19.71
N CYS A 14 11.90 -33.20 19.17
CA CYS A 14 11.50 -32.33 18.05
C CYS A 14 11.43 -30.90 18.57
N LEU A 15 12.48 -30.11 18.33
CA LEU A 15 12.45 -28.66 18.42
C LEU A 15 11.51 -28.14 17.33
N PHE A 16 10.25 -27.98 17.67
CA PHE A 16 9.35 -27.14 16.89
C PHE A 16 9.87 -25.71 16.99
N TRP A 17 10.57 -25.28 15.97
CA TRP A 17 10.74 -23.85 15.74
C TRP A 17 9.37 -23.32 15.39
N SER A 18 8.66 -22.80 16.38
CA SER A 18 7.49 -21.96 16.17
C SER A 18 7.99 -20.70 15.46
N VAL A 19 7.75 -20.63 14.15
CA VAL A 19 7.84 -19.36 13.43
C VAL A 19 6.87 -18.43 14.16
N PRO A 20 7.31 -17.28 14.69
CA PRO A 20 6.39 -16.36 15.35
C PRO A 20 5.31 -15.98 14.35
N ALA A 21 4.07 -16.28 14.66
CA ALA A 21 2.94 -15.77 13.90
C ALA A 21 2.97 -14.25 14.06
N TRP A 22 3.25 -13.54 12.99
CA TRP A 22 3.18 -12.09 12.95
C TRP A 22 1.71 -11.69 13.17
N THR A 23 1.43 -11.15 14.35
CA THR A 23 0.07 -10.72 14.73
C THR A 23 -0.16 -9.23 14.48
N LYS A 24 0.75 -8.58 13.79
CA LYS A 24 0.75 -7.15 13.47
C LYS A 24 1.30 -6.94 12.07
N PRO A 25 1.03 -5.80 11.43
CA PRO A 25 1.59 -5.48 10.12
C PRO A 25 3.11 -5.63 10.08
N PRO A 26 3.66 -6.12 8.97
CA PRO A 26 5.06 -6.48 8.88
C PRO A 26 5.97 -5.25 8.85
N VAL A 27 7.14 -5.42 9.44
CA VAL A 27 8.22 -4.43 9.49
C VAL A 27 9.48 -5.05 8.92
N TRP A 28 10.17 -4.35 8.05
CA TRP A 28 11.53 -4.71 7.63
C TRP A 28 12.53 -3.74 8.26
N ILE A 29 13.62 -4.29 8.75
CA ILE A 29 14.70 -3.51 9.34
C ILE A 29 15.93 -3.67 8.45
N VAL A 30 16.38 -2.59 7.86
CA VAL A 30 17.55 -2.53 6.99
C VAL A 30 18.68 -1.88 7.75
N ARG A 31 19.88 -2.48 7.70
CA ARG A 31 21.04 -2.00 8.43
C ARG A 31 22.32 -2.08 7.60
N ASP A 32 23.19 -1.12 7.87
CA ASP A 32 24.60 -1.25 7.59
C ASP A 32 25.45 -1.06 8.89
N ALA A 33 26.61 -0.42 8.82
CA ALA A 33 27.52 -0.32 9.96
C ALA A 33 27.03 0.67 11.05
N ASP A 34 26.39 1.78 10.67
CA ASP A 34 26.05 2.90 11.55
C ASP A 34 24.70 3.56 11.21
N SER A 35 23.90 2.94 10.33
CA SER A 35 22.53 3.36 10.02
C SER A 35 21.52 2.23 10.20
N GLU A 36 20.31 2.60 10.58
CA GLU A 36 19.15 1.72 10.63
C GLU A 36 17.97 2.39 9.91
N MET A 37 17.30 1.61 9.07
CA MET A 37 16.08 2.04 8.39
C MET A 37 14.96 1.05 8.64
N ILE A 38 13.84 1.53 9.15
CA ILE A 38 12.62 0.75 9.33
C ILE A 38 11.70 1.01 8.14
N LEU A 39 11.46 -0.01 7.32
CA LEU A 39 10.46 0.04 6.26
C LEU A 39 9.15 -0.49 6.82
N PHE A 40 8.11 0.31 6.75
CA PHE A 40 6.78 -0.03 7.21
C PHE A 40 5.76 0.08 6.07
N GLY A 41 5.04 -1.03 5.85
CA GLY A 41 4.00 -1.10 4.83
C GLY A 41 2.69 -0.49 5.32
N SER A 42 2.25 0.58 4.69
CA SER A 42 1.03 1.31 5.05
C SER A 42 -0.22 0.85 4.32
N VAL A 43 -1.36 1.24 4.90
CA VAL A 43 -2.67 1.32 4.27
C VAL A 43 -3.18 2.75 4.51
N HIS A 44 -3.50 3.45 3.41
CA HIS A 44 -3.81 4.89 3.43
C HIS A 44 -5.12 5.26 4.14
N VAL A 45 -6.06 4.33 4.21
CA VAL A 45 -7.40 4.51 4.80
C VAL A 45 -7.66 3.33 5.70
N LEU A 46 -8.06 3.57 6.94
CA LEU A 46 -8.31 2.49 7.91
C LEU A 46 -9.58 2.76 8.72
N PRO A 47 -10.24 1.71 9.23
CA PRO A 47 -11.28 1.85 10.23
C PRO A 47 -10.75 2.55 11.49
N ALA A 48 -11.54 3.43 12.07
CA ALA A 48 -11.17 4.11 13.31
C ALA A 48 -10.99 3.09 14.45
N GLY A 49 -9.96 3.28 15.28
CA GLY A 49 -9.70 2.44 16.46
C GLY A 49 -9.04 1.09 16.16
N LEU A 50 -8.64 0.82 14.93
CA LEU A 50 -7.87 -0.40 14.62
C LEU A 50 -6.49 -0.35 15.29
N GLU A 51 -6.18 -1.34 16.11
CA GLU A 51 -4.89 -1.49 16.76
C GLU A 51 -3.90 -2.26 15.86
N TRP A 52 -3.09 -1.53 15.10
CA TRP A 52 -2.17 -2.10 14.11
C TRP A 52 -0.69 -1.89 14.44
N ARG A 53 -0.31 -0.89 15.22
CA ARG A 53 1.08 -0.44 15.33
C ARG A 53 2.00 -1.50 15.93
N PRO A 54 3.07 -1.94 15.21
CA PRO A 54 4.06 -2.87 15.72
C PRO A 54 4.94 -2.25 16.80
N GLU A 55 5.44 -3.09 17.72
CA GLU A 55 6.31 -2.63 18.80
C GLU A 55 7.62 -2.00 18.29
N ALA A 56 8.21 -2.57 17.24
CA ALA A 56 9.41 -2.03 16.61
C ALA A 56 9.21 -0.58 16.15
N LEU A 57 8.07 -0.28 15.53
CA LEU A 57 7.74 1.07 15.08
C LEU A 57 7.48 2.01 16.27
N ASN A 58 6.79 1.54 17.32
CA ASN A 58 6.56 2.32 18.52
C ASN A 58 7.86 2.72 19.24
N LYS A 59 8.85 1.82 19.24
CA LYS A 59 10.18 2.10 19.82
C LYS A 59 11.00 3.06 18.97
N ALA A 60 10.91 2.92 17.64
CA ALA A 60 11.72 3.70 16.71
C ALA A 60 11.21 5.14 16.55
N LEU A 61 9.89 5.34 16.53
CA LEU A 61 9.31 6.64 16.18
C LEU A 61 9.79 7.81 17.04
N PRO A 62 9.92 7.68 18.37
CA PRO A 62 10.44 8.76 19.23
C PRO A 62 11.93 9.06 19.03
N ALA A 63 12.68 8.14 18.44
CA ALA A 63 14.14 8.22 18.27
C ALA A 63 14.56 8.45 16.80
N ALA A 64 13.60 8.51 15.87
CA ALA A 64 13.90 8.65 14.46
C ALA A 64 14.44 10.04 14.11
N ASP A 65 15.59 10.09 13.42
CA ASP A 65 16.15 11.33 12.89
C ASP A 65 15.29 11.90 11.76
N ASP A 66 14.73 11.01 10.95
CA ASP A 66 13.80 11.37 9.88
C ASP A 66 12.74 10.28 9.61
N ILE A 67 11.62 10.76 9.09
CA ILE A 67 10.52 9.91 8.63
C ILE A 67 10.19 10.28 7.18
N TRP A 68 10.12 9.26 6.32
CA TRP A 68 9.89 9.39 4.89
C TRP A 68 8.54 8.80 4.52
N PHE A 69 7.80 9.52 3.70
CA PHE A 69 6.53 9.08 3.13
C PHE A 69 6.62 9.04 1.60
N GLU A 70 5.61 8.49 0.95
CA GLU A 70 5.50 8.58 -0.51
C GLU A 70 5.35 10.03 -0.94
N LEU A 71 4.44 10.76 -0.30
CA LEU A 71 4.12 12.17 -0.58
C LEU A 71 4.45 13.06 0.62
N PRO A 72 4.60 14.37 0.40
CA PRO A 72 4.69 15.35 1.48
C PRO A 72 3.48 15.27 2.44
N MET A 73 3.75 15.32 3.74
CA MET A 73 2.75 15.20 4.82
C MET A 73 2.63 16.50 5.63
N GLU A 74 2.96 17.64 5.06
CA GLU A 74 2.75 18.94 5.68
C GLU A 74 1.26 19.28 5.75
N PRO A 75 0.84 20.12 6.72
CA PRO A 75 -0.55 20.58 6.82
C PRO A 75 -1.06 21.15 5.50
N GLY A 76 -2.18 20.62 5.00
CA GLY A 76 -2.80 21.03 3.75
C GLY A 76 -2.29 20.30 2.49
N ALA A 77 -1.24 19.49 2.57
CA ALA A 77 -0.72 18.74 1.43
C ALA A 77 -1.80 17.85 0.78
N SER A 78 -2.57 17.13 1.56
CA SER A 78 -3.66 16.26 1.04
C SER A 78 -4.72 17.06 0.27
N ALA A 79 -5.07 18.27 0.73
CA ALA A 79 -6.00 19.13 0.02
C ALA A 79 -5.41 19.64 -1.31
N GLN A 80 -4.13 19.98 -1.34
CA GLN A 80 -3.43 20.38 -2.56
C GLN A 80 -3.37 19.25 -3.58
N VAL A 81 -3.06 18.01 -3.15
CA VAL A 81 -3.10 16.80 -3.99
C VAL A 81 -4.50 16.62 -4.59
N GLY A 82 -5.56 16.74 -3.77
CA GLY A 82 -6.93 16.61 -4.23
C GLY A 82 -7.32 17.68 -5.28
N GLN A 83 -6.91 18.93 -5.08
CA GLN A 83 -7.14 20.02 -6.05
C GLN A 83 -6.38 19.78 -7.36
N LEU A 84 -5.14 19.34 -7.28
CA LEU A 84 -4.33 19.04 -8.45
C LEU A 84 -4.96 17.86 -9.23
N ALA A 85 -5.31 16.77 -8.56
CA ALA A 85 -5.99 15.62 -9.16
C ALA A 85 -7.29 16.03 -9.87
N LEU A 86 -8.12 16.86 -9.22
CA LEU A 86 -9.36 17.36 -9.81
C LEU A 86 -9.13 18.22 -11.06
N SER A 87 -8.02 18.96 -11.12
CA SER A 87 -7.67 19.77 -12.28
C SER A 87 -7.17 18.95 -13.46
N MET A 88 -6.41 17.90 -13.20
CA MET A 88 -5.84 16.98 -14.21
C MET A 88 -6.89 16.05 -14.80
N ALA A 89 -7.79 15.56 -13.97
CA ALA A 89 -8.71 14.46 -14.29
C ALA A 89 -9.88 14.81 -15.24
N ARG A 90 -9.93 15.99 -15.82
CA ARG A 90 -11.06 16.43 -16.65
C ARG A 90 -11.02 15.89 -18.06
N LEU A 91 -12.09 15.20 -18.46
CA LEU A 91 -12.30 14.86 -19.87
C LEU A 91 -12.45 16.12 -20.73
N PRO A 92 -12.03 16.06 -22.00
CA PRO A 92 -12.26 17.14 -22.96
C PRO A 92 -13.75 17.49 -23.09
N PRO A 93 -14.08 18.76 -23.42
CA PRO A 93 -15.48 19.19 -23.62
C PRO A 93 -16.23 18.26 -24.59
N GLY A 94 -17.45 17.88 -24.23
CA GLY A 94 -18.30 16.99 -25.03
C GLY A 94 -17.99 15.49 -24.89
N LYS A 95 -16.98 15.12 -24.10
CA LYS A 95 -16.75 13.74 -23.70
C LYS A 95 -17.31 13.47 -22.31
N THR A 96 -17.79 12.26 -22.07
CA THR A 96 -18.27 11.81 -20.77
C THR A 96 -17.69 10.44 -20.45
N LEU A 97 -17.52 10.15 -19.18
CA LEU A 97 -17.09 8.81 -18.72
C LEU A 97 -18.02 7.71 -19.28
N GLN A 98 -19.33 7.91 -19.16
CA GLN A 98 -20.30 6.96 -19.68
C GLN A 98 -20.19 6.79 -21.20
N GLY A 99 -19.77 7.83 -21.94
CA GLY A 99 -19.50 7.77 -23.38
C GLY A 99 -18.32 6.86 -23.75
N LEU A 100 -17.37 6.65 -22.85
CA LEU A 100 -16.22 5.76 -23.01
C LEU A 100 -16.54 4.30 -22.70
N LEU A 101 -17.66 4.02 -22.00
CA LEU A 101 -18.01 2.70 -21.52
C LEU A 101 -18.98 1.97 -22.45
N THR A 102 -18.91 0.64 -22.48
CA THR A 102 -19.92 -0.19 -23.15
C THR A 102 -21.26 -0.12 -22.43
N PRO A 103 -22.39 -0.45 -23.08
CA PRO A 103 -23.69 -0.50 -22.40
C PRO A 103 -23.69 -1.39 -21.15
N ALA A 104 -23.02 -2.53 -21.18
CA ALA A 104 -22.90 -3.43 -20.05
C ALA A 104 -22.11 -2.81 -18.88
N ASP A 105 -21.02 -2.11 -19.18
CA ASP A 105 -20.19 -1.43 -18.15
C ASP A 105 -20.92 -0.22 -17.54
N ARG A 106 -21.75 0.50 -18.33
CA ARG A 106 -22.62 1.57 -17.79
C ARG A 106 -23.65 1.03 -16.80
N VAL A 107 -24.24 -0.12 -17.08
CA VAL A 107 -25.17 -0.78 -16.14
C VAL A 107 -24.42 -1.15 -14.84
N ARG A 108 -23.21 -1.68 -14.96
CA ARG A 108 -22.38 -2.02 -13.79
C ARG A 108 -21.99 -0.77 -13.00
N LEU A 109 -21.54 0.29 -13.67
CA LEU A 109 -21.26 1.58 -13.04
C LEU A 109 -22.47 2.10 -12.26
N ALA A 110 -23.65 2.07 -12.86
CA ALA A 110 -24.89 2.53 -12.20
C ALA A 110 -25.22 1.70 -10.94
N LYS A 111 -25.02 0.39 -10.97
CA LYS A 111 -25.22 -0.49 -9.79
C LYS A 111 -24.22 -0.15 -8.67
N VAL A 112 -22.94 -0.02 -9.01
CA VAL A 112 -21.89 0.33 -8.05
C VAL A 112 -22.15 1.72 -7.45
N CYS A 113 -22.42 2.72 -8.27
CA CYS A 113 -22.77 4.07 -7.82
C CYS A 113 -23.96 4.05 -6.86
N LYS A 114 -25.06 3.36 -7.23
CA LYS A 114 -26.24 3.25 -6.37
C LYS A 114 -25.90 2.66 -4.99
N ARG A 115 -25.06 1.62 -4.94
CA ARG A 115 -24.62 0.98 -3.69
C ARG A 115 -23.79 1.95 -2.83
N LEU A 116 -23.00 2.81 -3.47
CA LEU A 116 -22.10 3.78 -2.82
C LEU A 116 -22.76 5.15 -2.53
N GLY A 117 -24.03 5.33 -2.87
CA GLY A 117 -24.73 6.60 -2.68
C GLY A 117 -24.30 7.69 -3.69
N LEU A 118 -23.71 7.29 -4.82
CA LEU A 118 -23.26 8.16 -5.90
C LEU A 118 -24.23 8.13 -7.09
N SER A 119 -24.10 9.13 -7.96
CA SER A 119 -24.73 9.15 -9.28
C SER A 119 -23.69 8.99 -10.38
N PRO A 120 -23.89 8.17 -11.43
CA PRO A 120 -23.01 8.11 -12.58
C PRO A 120 -22.73 9.47 -13.23
N ALA A 121 -23.71 10.39 -13.20
CA ALA A 121 -23.56 11.74 -13.73
C ALA A 121 -22.51 12.59 -12.98
N GLN A 122 -22.27 12.30 -11.70
CA GLN A 122 -21.20 12.96 -10.93
C GLN A 122 -19.79 12.57 -11.43
N LEU A 123 -19.67 11.39 -12.03
CA LEU A 123 -18.39 10.86 -12.55
C LEU A 123 -18.17 11.23 -14.03
N ASP A 124 -19.22 11.64 -14.76
CA ASP A 124 -19.18 11.92 -16.20
C ASP A 124 -18.12 12.95 -16.64
N PRO A 125 -17.81 13.99 -15.86
CA PRO A 125 -16.81 14.99 -16.27
C PRO A 125 -15.36 14.47 -16.22
N PHE A 126 -15.11 13.27 -15.66
CA PHE A 126 -13.78 12.83 -15.27
C PHE A 126 -13.27 11.67 -16.12
N GLU A 127 -11.95 11.59 -16.22
CA GLU A 127 -11.24 10.44 -16.77
C GLU A 127 -11.48 9.17 -15.93
N PRO A 128 -11.32 7.98 -16.54
CA PRO A 128 -11.59 6.72 -15.85
C PRO A 128 -10.78 6.53 -14.58
N TRP A 129 -9.49 6.94 -14.55
CA TRP A 129 -8.63 6.81 -13.38
C TRP A 129 -9.18 7.58 -12.16
N PHE A 130 -9.69 8.77 -12.37
CA PHE A 130 -10.20 9.58 -11.26
C PHE A 130 -11.58 9.11 -10.79
N ALA A 131 -12.41 8.64 -11.73
CA ALA A 131 -13.66 7.97 -11.38
C ALA A 131 -13.41 6.73 -10.51
N GLU A 132 -12.35 5.97 -10.79
CA GLU A 132 -11.91 4.83 -9.98
C GLU A 132 -11.51 5.25 -8.56
N VAL A 133 -10.73 6.34 -8.42
CA VAL A 133 -10.38 6.93 -7.12
C VAL A 133 -11.61 7.35 -6.33
N LEU A 134 -12.58 8.02 -6.98
CA LEU A 134 -13.82 8.44 -6.32
C LEU A 134 -14.66 7.25 -5.85
N LEU A 135 -14.77 6.20 -6.66
CA LEU A 135 -15.48 4.97 -6.30
C LEU A 135 -14.80 4.25 -5.12
N ALA A 136 -13.48 4.13 -5.15
CA ALA A 136 -12.71 3.53 -4.07
C ALA A 136 -12.87 4.32 -2.76
N THR A 137 -12.78 5.65 -2.83
CA THR A 137 -12.99 6.53 -1.67
C THR A 137 -14.38 6.35 -1.06
N ALA A 138 -15.41 6.27 -1.89
CA ALA A 138 -16.79 6.04 -1.42
C ALA A 138 -16.96 4.65 -0.80
N GLU A 139 -16.29 3.61 -1.34
CA GLU A 139 -16.28 2.26 -0.75
C GLU A 139 -15.63 2.26 0.64
N PHE A 140 -14.48 2.93 0.78
CA PHE A 140 -13.79 3.05 2.08
C PHE A 140 -14.66 3.79 3.11
N GLN A 141 -15.29 4.90 2.72
CA GLN A 141 -16.21 5.62 3.61
C GLN A 141 -17.39 4.76 4.03
N ARG A 142 -17.92 3.93 3.13
CA ARG A 142 -19.00 2.99 3.43
C ARG A 142 -18.59 1.91 4.43
N SER A 143 -17.34 1.47 4.42
CA SER A 143 -16.77 0.53 5.41
C SER A 143 -16.37 1.21 6.74
N GLY A 144 -16.59 2.53 6.88
CA GLY A 144 -16.21 3.29 8.07
C GLY A 144 -14.72 3.63 8.14
N ALA A 145 -13.99 3.41 7.05
CA ALA A 145 -12.59 3.78 6.98
C ALA A 145 -12.41 5.25 6.56
N THR A 146 -11.40 5.90 7.14
CA THR A 146 -11.09 7.31 6.89
C THR A 146 -9.59 7.50 6.64
N ALA A 147 -9.23 8.52 5.88
CA ALA A 147 -7.84 8.91 5.68
C ALA A 147 -7.17 9.36 6.99
N SER A 148 -7.93 10.05 7.87
CA SER A 148 -7.42 10.47 9.18
C SER A 148 -7.05 9.31 10.11
N SER A 149 -7.55 8.11 9.83
CA SER A 149 -7.17 6.86 10.50
C SER A 149 -6.09 6.09 9.73
N GLY A 150 -5.66 6.58 8.56
CA GLY A 150 -4.59 5.98 7.75
C GLY A 150 -3.24 6.04 8.46
N VAL A 151 -2.38 5.12 8.08
CA VAL A 151 -1.05 4.95 8.69
C VAL A 151 -0.24 6.23 8.60
N GLU A 152 -0.20 6.86 7.44
CA GLU A 152 0.60 8.06 7.17
C GLU A 152 0.19 9.22 8.08
N GLU A 153 -1.12 9.52 8.15
CA GLU A 153 -1.64 10.61 8.98
C GLU A 153 -1.36 10.38 10.46
N ILE A 154 -1.54 9.14 10.94
CA ILE A 154 -1.26 8.78 12.33
C ILE A 154 0.23 8.90 12.64
N LEU A 155 1.12 8.42 11.77
CA LEU A 155 2.56 8.47 12.02
C LEU A 155 3.13 9.88 11.85
N ALA A 156 2.68 10.63 10.85
CA ALA A 156 3.07 12.04 10.67
C ALA A 156 2.67 12.89 11.87
N GLY A 157 1.47 12.66 12.42
CA GLY A 157 0.99 13.37 13.62
C GLY A 157 1.67 12.93 14.93
N ALA A 158 2.14 11.68 15.00
CA ALA A 158 2.80 11.13 16.18
C ALA A 158 4.33 11.32 16.19
N ALA A 159 4.95 11.63 15.05
CA ALA A 159 6.38 11.90 14.97
C ALA A 159 6.75 13.18 15.73
N PRO A 160 7.85 13.18 16.52
CA PRO A 160 8.34 14.37 17.23
C PRO A 160 8.46 15.59 16.30
N PRO A 161 8.30 16.81 16.83
CA PRO A 161 8.36 18.04 16.01
C PRO A 161 9.73 18.24 15.32
N ASP A 162 10.79 17.76 15.91
CA ASP A 162 12.18 17.84 15.42
C ASP A 162 12.55 16.72 14.45
N THR A 163 11.74 15.67 14.32
CA THR A 163 11.90 14.63 13.31
C THR A 163 11.74 15.23 11.92
N ARG A 164 12.77 15.13 11.07
CA ARG A 164 12.71 15.64 9.69
C ARG A 164 11.72 14.82 8.86
N ARG A 165 10.76 15.48 8.24
CA ARG A 165 9.79 14.86 7.32
C ARG A 165 10.29 14.96 5.89
N ARG A 166 10.24 13.87 5.14
CA ARG A 166 10.69 13.80 3.74
C ARG A 166 9.65 13.06 2.90
N ALA A 167 9.71 13.29 1.60
CA ALA A 167 8.88 12.59 0.63
C ALA A 167 9.75 11.94 -0.45
N LEU A 168 9.34 10.79 -0.93
CA LEU A 168 9.97 10.07 -2.03
C LEU A 168 9.56 10.62 -3.39
N GLU A 169 8.35 11.21 -3.47
CA GLU A 169 7.72 11.72 -4.69
C GLU A 169 7.02 13.04 -4.44
N THR A 170 6.77 13.77 -5.52
CA THR A 170 5.86 14.91 -5.52
C THR A 170 4.43 14.46 -5.88
N ALA A 171 3.43 15.28 -5.52
CA ALA A 171 2.03 15.05 -5.93
C ALA A 171 1.88 14.92 -7.45
N GLN A 172 2.59 15.78 -8.20
CA GLN A 172 2.55 15.75 -9.67
C GLN A 172 3.08 14.41 -10.21
N GLN A 173 4.24 13.94 -9.72
CA GLN A 173 4.80 12.64 -10.13
C GLN A 173 3.83 11.48 -9.87
N GLN A 174 3.17 11.49 -8.71
CA GLN A 174 2.22 10.41 -8.37
C GLN A 174 0.96 10.47 -9.24
N LEU A 175 0.40 11.65 -9.47
CA LEU A 175 -0.80 11.80 -10.30
C LEU A 175 -0.53 11.53 -11.78
N ASP A 176 0.66 11.89 -12.29
CA ASP A 176 1.07 11.61 -13.67
C ASP A 176 1.06 10.11 -14.01
N MET A 177 1.25 9.23 -13.01
CA MET A 177 1.21 7.79 -13.24
C MET A 177 -0.18 7.31 -13.69
N PHE A 178 -1.22 7.96 -13.21
CA PHE A 178 -2.61 7.67 -13.58
C PHE A 178 -3.03 8.47 -14.82
N ASP A 179 -2.79 9.76 -14.80
CA ASP A 179 -3.26 10.73 -15.81
C ASP A 179 -2.62 10.48 -17.18
N GLN A 180 -1.32 10.16 -17.21
CA GLN A 180 -0.59 9.85 -18.43
C GLN A 180 -0.69 8.37 -18.86
N ALA A 181 -1.47 7.55 -18.16
CA ALA A 181 -1.76 6.20 -18.61
C ALA A 181 -2.63 6.26 -19.89
N PRO A 182 -2.36 5.39 -20.89
CA PRO A 182 -3.20 5.34 -22.07
C PRO A 182 -4.69 5.20 -21.71
N MET A 183 -5.56 5.95 -22.34
CA MET A 183 -7.01 5.94 -22.07
C MET A 183 -7.60 4.52 -22.11
N ALA A 184 -7.09 3.66 -23.00
CA ALA A 184 -7.52 2.26 -23.08
C ALA A 184 -7.21 1.49 -21.79
N ASP A 185 -6.06 1.75 -21.16
CA ASP A 185 -5.63 1.09 -19.94
C ASP A 185 -6.41 1.63 -18.74
N GLN A 186 -6.66 2.94 -18.69
CA GLN A 186 -7.54 3.53 -17.67
C GLN A 186 -8.96 2.94 -17.72
N ILE A 187 -9.53 2.78 -18.93
CA ILE A 187 -10.84 2.15 -19.13
C ILE A 187 -10.80 0.69 -18.68
N ALA A 188 -9.74 -0.05 -19.00
CA ALA A 188 -9.60 -1.45 -18.62
C ALA A 188 -9.54 -1.60 -17.09
N SER A 189 -8.76 -0.74 -16.40
CA SER A 189 -8.65 -0.69 -14.95
C SER A 189 -10.00 -0.41 -14.30
N LEU A 190 -10.69 0.67 -14.72
CA LEU A 190 -12.02 1.00 -14.20
C LEU A 190 -13.01 -0.15 -14.36
N LYS A 191 -13.01 -0.82 -15.53
CA LYS A 191 -13.91 -1.98 -15.78
C LYS A 191 -13.60 -3.15 -14.87
N ASP A 192 -12.34 -3.38 -14.53
CA ASP A 192 -11.93 -4.41 -13.59
C ASP A 192 -12.36 -4.07 -12.18
N THR A 193 -12.10 -2.85 -11.73
CA THR A 193 -12.55 -2.32 -10.44
C THR A 193 -14.07 -2.41 -10.28
N LEU A 194 -14.83 -2.03 -11.31
CA LEU A 194 -16.29 -2.16 -11.28
C LEU A 194 -16.76 -3.62 -11.16
N ARG A 195 -16.06 -4.57 -11.81
CA ARG A 195 -16.37 -6.01 -11.67
C ARG A 195 -16.07 -6.50 -10.25
N GLN A 196 -14.91 -6.13 -9.71
CA GLN A 196 -14.53 -6.51 -8.35
C GLN A 196 -15.51 -5.95 -7.32
N MET A 197 -15.83 -4.67 -7.40
CA MET A 197 -16.79 -4.04 -6.49
C MET A 197 -18.22 -4.65 -6.58
N GLU A 198 -18.64 -5.11 -7.77
CA GLU A 198 -19.93 -5.78 -7.94
C GLU A 198 -19.91 -7.21 -7.35
N SER A 199 -18.85 -7.97 -7.58
CA SER A 199 -18.76 -9.39 -7.21
C SER A 199 -18.28 -9.60 -5.77
N ASP A 200 -17.54 -8.65 -5.20
CA ASP A 200 -16.84 -8.80 -3.92
C ASP A 200 -16.82 -7.52 -3.08
N PRO A 201 -17.96 -7.11 -2.52
CA PRO A 201 -18.07 -5.87 -1.74
C PRO A 201 -17.31 -5.90 -0.40
N GLY A 202 -16.77 -7.05 0.03
CA GLY A 202 -15.96 -7.20 1.25
C GLY A 202 -14.44 -7.28 1.00
N ALA A 203 -13.99 -7.06 -0.24
CA ALA A 203 -12.58 -7.19 -0.60
C ALA A 203 -11.66 -6.28 0.23
N TYR A 204 -12.07 -5.03 0.46
CA TYR A 204 -11.31 -4.08 1.25
C TYR A 204 -11.14 -4.52 2.70
N ASP A 205 -12.19 -4.98 3.36
CA ASP A 205 -12.14 -5.42 4.76
C ASP A 205 -11.16 -6.60 4.91
N ARG A 206 -11.19 -7.54 3.96
CA ARG A 206 -10.25 -8.68 3.94
C ARG A 206 -8.80 -8.26 3.68
N LEU A 207 -8.57 -7.23 2.87
CA LEU A 207 -7.22 -6.69 2.68
C LEU A 207 -6.69 -6.04 3.95
N VAL A 208 -7.52 -5.29 4.68
CA VAL A 208 -7.16 -4.71 5.98
C VAL A 208 -6.87 -5.81 7.01
N GLU A 209 -7.69 -6.87 7.05
CA GLU A 209 -7.44 -8.04 7.90
C GLU A 209 -6.09 -8.71 7.58
N ALA A 210 -5.83 -8.98 6.29
CA ALA A 210 -4.58 -9.60 5.84
C ALA A 210 -3.36 -8.72 6.19
N TRP A 211 -3.47 -7.42 5.98
CA TRP A 211 -2.44 -6.46 6.34
C TRP A 211 -2.19 -6.44 7.85
N ASN A 212 -3.24 -6.34 8.66
CA ASN A 212 -3.11 -6.29 10.12
C ASN A 212 -2.57 -7.61 10.71
N ALA A 213 -2.83 -8.73 10.04
CA ALA A 213 -2.29 -10.04 10.38
C ALA A 213 -0.85 -10.29 9.88
N GLY A 214 -0.32 -9.42 9.01
CA GLY A 214 0.99 -9.63 8.36
C GLY A 214 1.00 -10.72 7.30
N ASP A 215 -0.16 -11.08 6.74
CA ASP A 215 -0.30 -12.13 5.71
C ASP A 215 0.04 -11.56 4.32
N LEU A 216 1.35 -11.51 4.02
CA LEU A 216 1.86 -10.97 2.75
C LEU A 216 1.43 -11.80 1.55
N ASP A 217 1.34 -13.12 1.69
CA ASP A 217 0.90 -14.01 0.62
C ASP A 217 -0.56 -13.72 0.24
N ARG A 218 -1.41 -13.46 1.23
CA ARG A 218 -2.79 -13.08 0.99
C ARG A 218 -2.88 -11.69 0.34
N LEU A 219 -2.08 -10.72 0.79
CA LEU A 219 -2.00 -9.40 0.17
C LEU A 219 -1.55 -9.47 -1.29
N ASP A 220 -0.53 -10.28 -1.63
CA ASP A 220 -0.13 -10.47 -3.03
C ASP A 220 -1.25 -11.12 -3.85
N ARG A 221 -1.87 -12.18 -3.31
CA ARG A 221 -2.94 -12.89 -4.04
C ARG A 221 -4.18 -12.03 -4.27
N GLU A 222 -4.59 -11.24 -3.29
CA GLU A 222 -5.87 -10.52 -3.34
C GLU A 222 -5.75 -9.10 -3.93
N ALA A 223 -4.57 -8.47 -3.86
CA ALA A 223 -4.36 -7.12 -4.37
C ALA A 223 -3.38 -7.05 -5.56
N LEU A 224 -2.12 -7.49 -5.37
CA LEU A 224 -1.08 -7.23 -6.37
C LEU A 224 -1.18 -8.16 -7.58
N SER A 225 -1.44 -9.44 -7.35
CA SER A 225 -1.52 -10.42 -8.44
C SER A 225 -2.68 -10.17 -9.41
N PRO A 226 -3.89 -9.81 -8.97
CA PRO A 226 -4.96 -9.38 -9.87
C PRO A 226 -4.59 -8.16 -10.70
N LEU A 227 -4.06 -7.10 -10.07
CA LEU A 227 -3.62 -5.89 -10.77
C LEU A 227 -2.54 -6.20 -11.81
N ARG A 228 -1.52 -6.99 -11.42
CA ARG A 228 -0.43 -7.41 -12.31
C ARG A 228 -0.90 -8.18 -13.55
N LYS A 229 -1.98 -8.98 -13.41
CA LYS A 229 -2.57 -9.75 -14.50
C LYS A 229 -3.52 -8.93 -15.38
N ALA A 230 -4.36 -8.11 -14.78
CA ALA A 230 -5.40 -7.36 -15.49
C ALA A 230 -4.85 -6.10 -16.17
N ALA A 231 -3.89 -5.43 -15.54
CA ALA A 231 -3.33 -4.16 -16.01
C ALA A 231 -1.80 -4.10 -15.73
N PRO A 232 -0.98 -4.90 -16.44
CA PRO A 232 0.46 -5.01 -16.20
C PRO A 232 1.21 -3.70 -16.34
N GLU A 233 0.79 -2.82 -17.27
CA GLU A 233 1.40 -1.51 -17.45
C GLU A 233 1.09 -0.57 -16.29
N ILE A 234 -0.13 -0.60 -15.75
CA ILE A 234 -0.51 0.14 -14.56
C ILE A 234 0.29 -0.39 -13.36
N TYR A 235 0.38 -1.71 -13.17
CA TYR A 235 1.21 -2.30 -12.12
C TYR A 235 2.67 -1.86 -12.24
N ARG A 236 3.24 -1.84 -13.44
CA ARG A 236 4.61 -1.39 -13.69
C ARG A 236 4.81 0.05 -13.20
N ARG A 237 3.91 0.96 -13.59
CA ARG A 237 3.95 2.39 -13.20
C ARG A 237 3.76 2.58 -11.71
N LEU A 238 2.72 1.95 -11.14
CA LEU A 238 2.35 2.16 -9.74
C LEU A 238 3.29 1.47 -8.74
N VAL A 239 3.97 0.39 -9.13
CA VAL A 239 4.77 -0.41 -8.20
C VAL A 239 6.23 -0.53 -8.66
N THR A 240 6.47 -1.07 -9.86
CA THR A 240 7.82 -1.46 -10.27
C THR A 240 8.74 -0.27 -10.47
N ASP A 241 8.28 0.73 -11.23
CA ASP A 241 9.08 1.93 -11.57
C ASP A 241 9.31 2.80 -10.33
N ARG A 242 8.32 2.91 -9.46
CA ARG A 242 8.45 3.62 -8.18
C ARG A 242 9.46 2.94 -7.26
N ASN A 243 9.34 1.63 -7.07
CA ASN A 243 10.32 0.88 -6.28
C ASN A 243 11.74 1.08 -6.81
N GLN A 244 11.92 1.10 -8.13
CA GLN A 244 13.23 1.36 -8.75
C GLN A 244 13.73 2.79 -8.47
N ALA A 245 12.86 3.78 -8.59
CA ALA A 245 13.20 5.18 -8.35
C ALA A 245 13.56 5.47 -6.88
N TRP A 246 12.88 4.81 -5.94
CA TRP A 246 13.08 5.04 -4.51
C TRP A 246 14.36 4.42 -3.96
N VAL A 247 14.89 3.37 -4.59
CA VAL A 247 16.12 2.69 -4.12
C VAL A 247 17.29 3.65 -4.03
N GLY A 248 17.50 4.53 -5.01
CA GLY A 248 18.62 5.48 -5.00
C GLY A 248 18.61 6.42 -3.78
N PRO A 249 17.53 7.18 -3.54
CA PRO A 249 17.41 8.03 -2.35
C PRO A 249 17.54 7.27 -1.02
N LEU A 250 17.00 6.04 -0.94
CA LEU A 250 17.08 5.21 0.27
C LEU A 250 18.50 4.67 0.49
N ASP A 251 19.20 4.29 -0.57
CA ASP A 251 20.62 3.90 -0.53
C ASP A 251 21.50 5.05 -0.06
N GLU A 252 21.31 6.26 -0.60
CA GLU A 252 22.04 7.46 -0.15
C GLU A 252 21.75 7.79 1.32
N ARG A 253 20.49 7.56 1.79
CA ARG A 253 20.17 7.77 3.20
C ARG A 253 20.85 6.74 4.10
N LEU A 254 20.93 5.48 3.68
CA LEU A 254 21.59 4.40 4.41
C LEU A 254 23.12 4.58 4.52
N LYS A 255 23.77 5.23 3.55
CA LYS A 255 25.18 5.61 3.61
C LYS A 255 25.47 6.71 4.64
N GLY A 256 24.46 7.35 5.18
CA GLY A 256 24.58 8.27 6.31
C GLY A 256 24.53 7.54 7.63
N GLN A 257 24.18 8.24 8.71
CA GLN A 257 24.09 7.70 10.07
C GLN A 257 22.69 7.86 10.66
N GLY A 258 22.39 7.05 11.67
CA GLY A 258 21.19 7.21 12.50
C GLY A 258 19.99 6.40 12.04
N LEU A 259 18.82 6.77 12.55
CA LEU A 259 17.57 6.01 12.43
C LEU A 259 16.59 6.70 11.50
N THR A 260 16.14 5.98 10.48
CA THR A 260 15.11 6.43 9.52
C THR A 260 13.89 5.53 9.59
N ILE A 261 12.69 6.12 9.48
CA ILE A 261 11.45 5.37 9.24
C ILE A 261 10.98 5.71 7.83
N VAL A 262 10.66 4.70 7.04
CA VAL A 262 10.09 4.84 5.69
C VAL A 262 8.72 4.19 5.68
N VAL A 263 7.70 4.97 5.37
CA VAL A 263 6.29 4.58 5.35
C VAL A 263 5.78 4.65 3.92
N VAL A 264 5.55 3.50 3.32
CA VAL A 264 5.07 3.38 1.94
C VAL A 264 3.98 2.31 1.86
N GLY A 265 3.11 2.38 0.88
CA GLY A 265 2.07 1.36 0.68
C GLY A 265 2.65 -0.05 0.72
N VAL A 266 2.02 -0.94 1.47
CA VAL A 266 2.53 -2.29 1.75
C VAL A 266 2.89 -3.07 0.48
N GLY A 267 2.20 -2.81 -0.63
CA GLY A 267 2.48 -3.42 -1.94
C GLY A 267 3.89 -3.13 -2.48
N HIS A 268 4.54 -2.06 -2.05
CA HIS A 268 5.91 -1.72 -2.43
C HIS A 268 6.97 -2.56 -1.71
N LEU A 269 6.60 -3.24 -0.64
CA LEU A 269 7.53 -4.00 0.19
C LEU A 269 7.48 -5.52 -0.05
N ILE A 270 6.48 -5.99 -0.81
CA ILE A 270 6.19 -7.41 -1.03
C ILE A 270 6.93 -7.97 -2.25
N GLY A 271 7.43 -9.19 -2.09
CA GLY A 271 7.97 -10.00 -3.17
C GLY A 271 9.36 -9.58 -3.68
N PRO A 272 9.86 -10.23 -4.75
CA PRO A 272 11.24 -10.06 -5.22
C PRO A 272 11.51 -8.68 -5.86
N GLY A 273 10.46 -7.98 -6.29
CA GLY A 273 10.54 -6.60 -6.79
C GLY A 273 10.35 -5.53 -5.72
N GLY A 274 10.08 -5.90 -4.47
CA GLY A 274 9.87 -4.99 -3.36
C GLY A 274 11.13 -4.24 -2.94
N VAL A 275 10.96 -3.11 -2.30
CA VAL A 275 12.07 -2.27 -1.81
C VAL A 275 13.02 -3.04 -0.89
N PRO A 276 12.54 -3.90 0.07
CA PRO A 276 13.44 -4.68 0.92
C PRO A 276 14.34 -5.64 0.12
N ALA A 277 13.79 -6.29 -0.91
CA ALA A 277 14.56 -7.20 -1.76
C ALA A 277 15.63 -6.47 -2.58
N ARG A 278 15.31 -5.27 -3.07
CA ARG A 278 16.24 -4.41 -3.82
C ARG A 278 17.37 -3.89 -2.95
N LEU A 279 17.09 -3.47 -1.72
CA LEU A 279 18.13 -3.05 -0.76
C LEU A 279 19.02 -4.23 -0.34
N ARG A 280 18.44 -5.42 -0.15
CA ARG A 280 19.22 -6.66 0.07
C ARG A 280 20.18 -6.95 -1.09
N ALA A 281 19.75 -6.71 -2.34
CA ALA A 281 20.58 -6.90 -3.52
C ALA A 281 21.75 -5.89 -3.60
N LEU A 282 21.66 -4.74 -2.92
CA LEU A 282 22.77 -3.78 -2.77
C LEU A 282 23.74 -4.17 -1.65
N GLY A 283 23.48 -5.22 -0.89
CA GLY A 283 24.36 -5.73 0.16
C GLY A 283 23.96 -5.35 1.59
N TYR A 284 22.86 -4.64 1.78
CA TYR A 284 22.36 -4.31 3.12
C TYR A 284 21.83 -5.53 3.86
N SER A 285 22.01 -5.56 5.18
CA SER A 285 21.34 -6.53 6.04
C SER A 285 19.86 -6.17 6.13
N VAL A 286 18.98 -7.08 5.70
CA VAL A 286 17.53 -6.86 5.72
C VAL A 286 16.87 -7.98 6.52
N GLN A 287 16.33 -7.63 7.69
CA GLN A 287 15.56 -8.50 8.57
C GLN A 287 14.07 -8.18 8.38
N GLY A 288 13.24 -9.19 8.38
CA GLY A 288 11.80 -9.06 8.22
C GLY A 288 11.26 -10.08 7.25
N PRO A 289 9.92 -10.07 7.03
CA PRO A 289 9.21 -11.15 6.33
C PRO A 289 9.65 -11.37 4.90
#